data_63028c5d8bcb60f955bfbcb8d06aa215
#
_entry.id   63028c5d8bcb60f955bfbcb8d06aa215
#
_cell.length_a   1.000
_cell.length_b   1.000
_cell.length_c   1.000
_cell.angle_alpha   90.00
_cell.angle_beta   90.00
_cell.angle_gamma   90.00
#
_symmetry.space_group_name_H-M   'P 1'
#
loop_
_entity.id
_entity.type
_entity.pdbx_description
1 polymer ?
#
loop_
_entity_poly.entity_id
_entity_poly.type
_entity_poly.pdbx_seq_one_letter_code
_entity_poly.pdbx_strand_id
1 'polypeptide(L)'
;MYRIITPLTEDQVNARLHENEHSTRVERPPGACLVARYDTNSVASNATNEDRHAEVIVERDRGIDELPMSRRDSRDADSQPERVRGDLCFFTVMDGHGGDFTSQVLSRKLVAFVALELDKVFKETGEYADIARSKQSVAASVWNTLFGSRSATNSHRLAAMALDGDPDIVTRALIKGFRGLDKEIINTPLELLKQYELSLASVSKKHSAGDDAHSLSSLAHSIWPSSLGQPKNTSFSTMSQGSAFESILPAISGSCALMVYVDSARHDLYVASTGDSRAVAGYWDERAGRWEVEALSVDQTGRNPAEVRRIQREHPPEEAPYVIQRGRVLGGLEPTRAFGDSRYKWDRRTQQRIAEAFLPDKYPVSYTHL
;
A
#
# COMPACT_ATOMS: atom_id res chain seq x y z
N MET A 1 -7.04 -26.52 31.72
CA MET A 1 -7.10 -25.37 32.64
C MET A 1 -8.19 -24.46 32.12
N TYR A 2 -9.31 -24.30 32.82
CA TYR A 2 -10.40 -23.39 32.38
C TYR A 2 -10.05 -21.98 32.88
N ARG A 3 -10.09 -21.01 31.95
CA ARG A 3 -9.95 -19.60 32.30
C ARG A 3 -11.34 -19.02 32.52
N ILE A 4 -11.62 -18.52 33.70
CA ILE A 4 -12.85 -17.78 33.99
C ILE A 4 -12.71 -16.41 33.32
N ILE A 5 -13.58 -16.11 32.37
CA ILE A 5 -13.65 -14.81 31.71
C ILE A 5 -14.83 -14.05 32.35
N THR A 6 -14.54 -12.92 32.96
CA THR A 6 -15.61 -12.01 33.44
C THR A 6 -16.04 -11.16 32.25
N PRO A 7 -17.34 -11.16 31.88
CA PRO A 7 -17.85 -10.28 30.84
C PRO A 7 -17.63 -8.81 31.20
N LEU A 8 -17.35 -8.00 30.19
CA LEU A 8 -17.28 -6.55 30.36
C LEU A 8 -18.66 -5.96 30.64
N THR A 9 -18.71 -4.87 31.41
CA THR A 9 -19.94 -4.09 31.57
C THR A 9 -20.23 -3.33 30.27
N GLU A 10 -21.48 -2.86 30.10
CA GLU A 10 -21.86 -2.08 28.91
C GLU A 10 -20.99 -0.83 28.74
N ASP A 11 -20.70 -0.11 29.81
CA ASP A 11 -19.79 1.06 29.78
C ASP A 11 -18.38 0.68 29.35
N GLN A 12 -17.84 -0.45 29.81
CA GLN A 12 -16.54 -0.96 29.39
C GLN A 12 -16.52 -1.37 27.91
N VAL A 13 -17.60 -1.98 27.43
CA VAL A 13 -17.76 -2.33 26.01
C VAL A 13 -17.78 -1.06 25.16
N ASN A 14 -18.60 -0.07 25.55
CA ASN A 14 -18.69 1.21 24.83
C ASN A 14 -17.36 1.95 24.83
N ALA A 15 -16.68 2.04 25.97
CA ALA A 15 -15.36 2.66 26.05
C ALA A 15 -14.35 1.96 25.11
N ARG A 16 -14.39 0.62 25.03
CA ARG A 16 -13.49 -0.14 24.15
C ARG A 16 -13.82 0.03 22.68
N LEU A 17 -15.10 0.12 22.33
CA LEU A 17 -15.53 0.34 20.94
C LEU A 17 -15.15 1.72 20.41
N HIS A 18 -15.04 2.72 21.27
CA HIS A 18 -14.70 4.10 20.89
C HIS A 18 -13.26 4.51 21.17
N GLU A 19 -12.42 3.58 21.67
CA GLU A 19 -11.04 3.89 22.10
C GLU A 19 -10.16 4.46 20.96
N ASN A 20 -10.36 3.99 19.74
CA ASN A 20 -9.57 4.38 18.55
C ASN A 20 -10.42 5.14 17.52
N GLU A 21 -11.55 5.69 17.92
CA GLU A 21 -12.41 6.45 17.02
C GLU A 21 -11.81 7.83 16.73
N HIS A 22 -11.67 8.15 15.45
CA HIS A 22 -11.23 9.44 14.97
C HIS A 22 -12.18 9.95 13.89
N SER A 23 -12.52 11.24 13.96
CA SER A 23 -13.36 11.94 13.00
C SER A 23 -12.64 13.16 12.47
N THR A 24 -12.55 13.27 11.14
CA THR A 24 -11.88 14.39 10.48
C THR A 24 -12.82 15.03 9.46
N ARG A 25 -13.09 16.33 9.63
CA ARG A 25 -13.75 17.15 8.61
C ARG A 25 -12.72 17.66 7.64
N VAL A 26 -13.06 17.60 6.35
CA VAL A 26 -12.19 18.09 5.27
C VAL A 26 -12.61 19.52 4.95
N GLU A 27 -11.82 20.48 5.43
CA GLU A 27 -12.07 21.90 5.22
C GLU A 27 -11.38 22.37 3.94
N ARG A 28 -12.13 22.35 2.83
CA ARG A 28 -11.65 22.78 1.51
C ARG A 28 -12.64 23.75 0.87
N PRO A 29 -12.17 24.62 -0.04
CA PRO A 29 -13.08 25.48 -0.82
C PRO A 29 -14.16 24.66 -1.53
N PRO A 30 -15.37 25.19 -1.70
CA PRO A 30 -16.47 24.49 -2.38
C PRO A 30 -16.06 23.92 -3.73
N GLY A 31 -16.33 22.63 -3.94
CA GLY A 31 -15.99 21.90 -5.16
C GLY A 31 -14.51 21.56 -5.33
N ALA A 32 -13.62 21.83 -4.35
CA ALA A 32 -12.24 21.40 -4.41
C ALA A 32 -12.09 19.93 -3.98
N CYS A 33 -12.87 19.48 -3.01
CA CYS A 33 -12.85 18.11 -2.53
C CYS A 33 -14.27 17.56 -2.47
N LEU A 34 -14.47 16.32 -2.94
CA LEU A 34 -15.76 15.61 -2.86
C LEU A 34 -15.96 14.99 -1.46
N VAL A 35 -14.88 14.79 -0.71
CA VAL A 35 -14.94 14.23 0.64
C VAL A 35 -15.11 15.35 1.64
N ALA A 36 -16.24 15.39 2.31
CA ALA A 36 -16.54 16.39 3.35
C ALA A 36 -16.06 15.94 4.75
N ARG A 37 -16.03 14.63 4.98
CA ARG A 37 -15.66 14.03 6.26
C ARG A 37 -15.23 12.59 6.05
N TYR A 38 -14.30 12.13 6.87
CA TYR A 38 -14.03 10.71 7.04
C TYR A 38 -13.85 10.36 8.52
N ASP A 39 -14.19 9.14 8.85
CA ASP A 39 -14.08 8.59 10.19
C ASP A 39 -13.31 7.29 10.15
N THR A 40 -12.48 7.05 11.15
CA THR A 40 -11.73 5.81 11.32
C THR A 40 -11.95 5.25 12.71
N ASN A 41 -11.98 3.94 12.81
CA ASN A 41 -12.00 3.23 14.07
C ASN A 41 -11.37 1.85 13.93
N SER A 42 -10.83 1.31 15.04
CA SER A 42 -10.31 -0.04 15.09
C SER A 42 -10.55 -0.67 16.46
N VAL A 43 -10.93 -1.94 16.45
CA VAL A 43 -11.15 -2.73 17.66
C VAL A 43 -10.35 -4.02 17.55
N ALA A 44 -9.34 -4.16 18.40
CA ALA A 44 -8.54 -5.37 18.44
C ALA A 44 -9.29 -6.52 19.09
N SER A 45 -9.44 -7.63 18.38
CA SER A 45 -9.93 -8.91 18.94
C SER A 45 -8.81 -9.75 19.55
N ASN A 46 -7.55 -9.46 19.19
CA ASN A 46 -6.34 -10.12 19.64
C ASN A 46 -5.48 -9.22 20.56
N ALA A 47 -4.50 -9.79 21.24
CA ALA A 47 -3.60 -9.04 22.13
C ALA A 47 -2.75 -7.98 21.40
N THR A 48 -2.46 -8.19 20.11
CA THR A 48 -1.84 -7.21 19.22
C THR A 48 -2.76 -6.97 18.04
N ASN A 49 -3.11 -5.71 17.77
CA ASN A 49 -3.84 -5.34 16.58
C ASN A 49 -2.87 -5.29 15.40
N GLU A 50 -3.09 -6.16 14.41
CA GLU A 50 -2.28 -6.24 13.20
C GLU A 50 -2.82 -5.35 12.08
N ASP A 51 -4.02 -4.76 12.26
CA ASP A 51 -4.64 -3.86 11.29
C ASP A 51 -3.97 -2.49 11.30
N ARG A 52 -3.95 -1.87 10.11
CA ARG A 52 -3.50 -0.50 9.90
C ARG A 52 -4.42 0.20 8.91
N HIS A 53 -4.36 1.52 8.92
CA HIS A 53 -5.04 2.37 7.94
C HIS A 53 -4.14 3.55 7.56
N ALA A 54 -4.46 4.21 6.44
CA ALA A 54 -3.81 5.46 6.06
C ALA A 54 -4.76 6.30 5.20
N GLU A 55 -4.82 7.59 5.51
CA GLU A 55 -5.60 8.59 4.80
C GLU A 55 -4.66 9.68 4.27
N VAL A 56 -4.76 9.94 2.97
CA VAL A 56 -3.95 10.97 2.31
C VAL A 56 -4.84 11.79 1.41
N ILE A 57 -4.88 13.09 1.63
CA ILE A 57 -5.52 14.05 0.75
C ILE A 57 -4.44 14.92 0.13
N VAL A 58 -4.32 14.82 -1.20
CA VAL A 58 -3.44 15.66 -1.99
C VAL A 58 -4.22 16.88 -2.43
N GLU A 59 -3.99 17.99 -1.74
CA GLU A 59 -4.62 19.26 -2.04
C GLU A 59 -4.08 19.83 -3.34
N ARG A 60 -4.99 20.27 -4.21
CA ARG A 60 -4.64 20.94 -5.46
C ARG A 60 -5.14 22.37 -5.39
N ASP A 61 -4.21 23.33 -5.26
CA ASP A 61 -4.55 24.74 -5.23
C ASP A 61 -5.11 25.17 -6.60
N ARG A 62 -6.22 25.91 -6.53
CA ARG A 62 -6.75 26.65 -7.67
C ARG A 62 -5.96 27.94 -7.78
N GLY A 63 -5.28 28.18 -8.86
CA GLY A 63 -4.58 29.43 -9.14
C GLY A 63 -5.53 30.63 -9.35
N ILE A 64 -6.58 30.76 -8.54
CA ILE A 64 -7.60 31.83 -8.67
C ILE A 64 -7.06 33.18 -8.22
N ASP A 65 -6.06 33.20 -7.31
CA ASP A 65 -5.59 34.43 -6.68
C ASP A 65 -4.53 35.19 -7.47
N GLU A 66 -4.09 34.70 -8.63
CA GLU A 66 -3.02 35.33 -9.42
C GLU A 66 -3.48 35.99 -10.74
N LEU A 67 -4.77 35.98 -11.04
CA LEU A 67 -5.25 36.80 -12.16
C LEU A 67 -5.36 38.26 -11.68
N PRO A 68 -4.58 39.19 -12.26
CA PRO A 68 -4.73 40.60 -11.96
C PRO A 68 -6.18 40.99 -12.14
N MET A 69 -6.74 41.79 -11.20
CA MET A 69 -8.12 42.26 -11.23
C MET A 69 -8.51 42.94 -12.57
N SER A 70 -7.53 43.39 -13.35
CA SER A 70 -7.72 44.04 -14.65
C SER A 70 -8.14 43.09 -15.79
N ARG A 71 -8.10 41.76 -15.61
CA ARG A 71 -8.56 40.80 -16.64
C ARG A 71 -9.94 40.18 -16.39
N ARG A 72 -10.62 40.61 -15.31
CA ARG A 72 -11.97 40.12 -15.01
C ARG A 72 -13.09 40.73 -15.89
N ASP A 73 -12.80 41.76 -16.67
CA ASP A 73 -13.80 42.49 -17.42
C ASP A 73 -13.84 42.20 -18.96
N SER A 74 -12.96 41.31 -19.45
CA SER A 74 -13.10 40.92 -20.87
C SER A 74 -14.09 39.74 -20.98
N ARG A 75 -15.31 40.09 -21.37
CA ARG A 75 -16.38 39.17 -21.80
C ARG A 75 -16.03 38.54 -23.16
N ASP A 76 -15.03 37.68 -23.19
CA ASP A 76 -14.83 36.80 -24.33
C ASP A 76 -15.62 35.51 -24.07
N ALA A 77 -16.75 35.39 -24.79
CA ALA A 77 -17.71 34.30 -24.69
C ALA A 77 -17.17 32.94 -25.19
N ASP A 78 -15.87 32.83 -25.49
CA ASP A 78 -15.22 31.62 -26.03
C ASP A 78 -14.15 31.05 -25.05
N SER A 79 -14.10 31.51 -23.82
CA SER A 79 -13.28 30.88 -22.81
C SER A 79 -13.88 29.53 -22.42
N GLN A 80 -13.21 28.45 -22.75
CA GLN A 80 -13.55 27.14 -22.22
C GLN A 80 -13.70 27.24 -20.71
N PRO A 81 -14.70 26.58 -20.09
CA PRO A 81 -14.90 26.65 -18.66
C PRO A 81 -13.60 26.27 -17.96
N GLU A 82 -13.13 27.15 -17.08
CA GLU A 82 -11.92 26.97 -16.30
C GLU A 82 -12.02 25.61 -15.58
N ARG A 83 -11.23 24.62 -16.01
CA ARG A 83 -11.30 23.26 -15.49
C ARG A 83 -11.00 23.27 -13.99
N VAL A 84 -12.00 22.92 -13.22
CA VAL A 84 -11.91 22.88 -11.77
C VAL A 84 -10.93 21.80 -11.34
N ARG A 85 -9.83 22.22 -10.73
CA ARG A 85 -8.84 21.32 -10.12
C ARG A 85 -9.39 20.78 -8.82
N GLY A 86 -9.60 19.48 -8.73
CA GLY A 86 -10.09 18.81 -7.54
C GLY A 86 -8.99 18.04 -6.83
N ASP A 87 -9.12 17.89 -5.51
CA ASP A 87 -8.20 17.15 -4.68
C ASP A 87 -8.23 15.64 -4.99
N LEU A 88 -7.12 14.96 -4.76
CA LEU A 88 -7.03 13.49 -4.81
C LEU A 88 -7.06 12.93 -3.39
N CYS A 89 -8.00 12.04 -3.11
CA CYS A 89 -8.13 11.45 -1.79
C CYS A 89 -7.84 9.95 -1.86
N PHE A 90 -7.03 9.47 -0.93
CA PHE A 90 -6.67 8.06 -0.76
C PHE A 90 -7.03 7.63 0.65
N PHE A 91 -7.89 6.62 0.76
CA PHE A 91 -8.26 5.99 2.03
C PHE A 91 -7.95 4.52 1.93
N THR A 92 -7.18 4.00 2.90
CA THR A 92 -6.71 2.62 2.87
C THR A 92 -6.91 1.93 4.20
N VAL A 93 -7.30 0.65 4.14
CA VAL A 93 -7.30 -0.25 5.28
C VAL A 93 -6.46 -1.48 4.95
N MET A 94 -5.69 -1.96 5.92
CA MET A 94 -4.80 -3.11 5.81
C MET A 94 -5.11 -4.06 6.96
N ASP A 95 -5.66 -5.22 6.64
CA ASP A 95 -5.91 -6.30 7.58
C ASP A 95 -4.68 -7.20 7.62
N GLY A 96 -3.87 -7.05 8.68
CA GLY A 96 -2.60 -7.76 8.86
C GLY A 96 -2.80 -9.13 9.49
N HIS A 97 -1.93 -10.08 9.12
CA HIS A 97 -1.90 -11.41 9.72
C HIS A 97 -0.50 -12.01 9.77
N GLY A 98 -0.27 -12.87 10.77
CA GLY A 98 1.05 -13.46 10.99
C GLY A 98 2.11 -12.44 11.48
N GLY A 99 1.68 -11.39 12.13
CA GLY A 99 2.44 -10.21 12.53
C GLY A 99 2.00 -8.96 11.78
N ASP A 100 2.21 -7.81 12.37
CA ASP A 100 1.81 -6.51 11.83
C ASP A 100 2.84 -5.89 10.85
N PHE A 101 3.90 -6.61 10.50
CA PHE A 101 5.03 -6.05 9.75
C PHE A 101 4.64 -5.67 8.31
N THR A 102 3.83 -6.48 7.64
CA THR A 102 3.35 -6.18 6.28
C THR A 102 2.41 -4.99 6.30
N SER A 103 1.39 -4.99 7.17
CA SER A 103 0.42 -3.89 7.27
C SER A 103 1.09 -2.57 7.65
N GLN A 104 2.15 -2.58 8.48
CA GLN A 104 2.96 -1.40 8.77
C GLN A 104 3.70 -0.86 7.53
N VAL A 105 4.27 -1.73 6.70
CA VAL A 105 4.91 -1.31 5.45
C VAL A 105 3.88 -0.73 4.50
N LEU A 106 2.71 -1.37 4.38
CA LEU A 106 1.63 -0.90 3.50
C LEU A 106 1.11 0.47 3.93
N SER A 107 0.85 0.69 5.22
CA SER A 107 0.34 1.96 5.73
C SER A 107 1.28 3.15 5.42
N ARG A 108 2.56 2.88 5.29
CA ARG A 108 3.58 3.89 4.99
C ARG A 108 3.86 4.07 3.50
N LYS A 109 3.72 3.01 2.70
CA LYS A 109 4.23 3.00 1.32
C LYS A 109 3.17 2.83 0.24
N LEU A 110 2.01 2.22 0.52
CA LEU A 110 1.06 1.84 -0.52
C LEU A 110 0.56 3.04 -1.32
N VAL A 111 0.15 4.11 -0.65
CA VAL A 111 -0.31 5.33 -1.31
C VAL A 111 0.80 5.95 -2.17
N ALA A 112 2.05 5.97 -1.68
CA ALA A 112 3.19 6.50 -2.43
C ALA A 112 3.47 5.68 -3.70
N PHE A 113 3.42 4.35 -3.63
CA PHE A 113 3.59 3.47 -4.80
C PHE A 113 2.51 3.69 -5.85
N VAL A 114 1.25 3.80 -5.42
CA VAL A 114 0.13 4.10 -6.31
C VAL A 114 0.29 5.49 -6.94
N ALA A 115 0.63 6.50 -6.15
CA ALA A 115 0.83 7.85 -6.64
C ALA A 115 1.97 7.95 -7.66
N LEU A 116 3.05 7.16 -7.48
CA LEU A 116 4.14 7.06 -8.47
C LEU A 116 3.67 6.49 -9.80
N GLU A 117 2.85 5.45 -9.80
CA GLU A 117 2.31 4.86 -11.02
C GLU A 117 1.30 5.78 -11.71
N LEU A 118 0.45 6.47 -10.94
CA LEU A 118 -0.44 7.51 -11.46
C LEU A 118 0.37 8.66 -12.10
N ASP A 119 1.44 9.12 -11.44
CA ASP A 119 2.31 10.18 -11.94
C ASP A 119 2.98 9.80 -13.29
N LYS A 120 3.41 8.53 -13.45
CA LYS A 120 3.96 8.04 -14.72
C LYS A 120 2.92 8.09 -15.84
N VAL A 121 1.71 7.59 -15.56
CA VAL A 121 0.61 7.60 -16.52
C VAL A 121 0.29 9.03 -16.95
N PHE A 122 0.22 9.91 -16.00
CA PHE A 122 -0.08 11.31 -16.26
C PHE A 122 1.02 11.97 -17.12
N LYS A 123 2.28 11.59 -16.97
CA LYS A 123 3.39 12.06 -17.81
C LYS A 123 3.35 11.51 -19.24
N GLU A 124 2.97 10.24 -19.39
CA GLU A 124 2.95 9.55 -20.69
C GLU A 124 1.80 10.05 -21.59
N THR A 125 0.69 10.50 -21.02
CA THR A 125 -0.46 10.98 -21.80
C THR A 125 -0.30 12.39 -22.37
N GLY A 126 0.86 13.03 -22.15
CA GLY A 126 1.15 14.37 -22.69
C GLY A 126 0.42 15.51 -21.99
N GLU A 127 -0.39 15.21 -21.00
CA GLU A 127 -1.15 16.19 -20.19
C GLU A 127 -0.22 17.04 -19.30
N TYR A 128 1.05 16.70 -19.27
CA TYR A 128 2.10 17.38 -18.52
C TYR A 128 2.84 18.47 -19.26
N ALA A 129 2.54 18.74 -20.53
CA ALA A 129 3.29 19.74 -21.30
C ALA A 129 3.29 21.13 -20.65
N ASP A 130 2.21 21.47 -19.91
CA ASP A 130 2.12 22.69 -19.12
C ASP A 130 2.67 22.59 -17.70
N ILE A 131 2.95 21.39 -17.20
CA ILE A 131 3.42 21.11 -15.84
C ILE A 131 4.97 21.06 -15.78
N ALA A 132 5.66 20.96 -16.89
CA ALA A 132 7.13 21.01 -16.93
C ALA A 132 7.72 22.28 -16.32
N ARG A 133 6.88 23.28 -16.01
CA ARG A 133 7.25 24.49 -15.25
C ARG A 133 7.08 24.35 -13.74
N SER A 134 6.39 23.35 -13.23
CA SER A 134 6.20 23.08 -11.79
C SER A 134 7.04 21.87 -11.38
N LYS A 135 7.98 22.07 -10.46
CA LYS A 135 8.99 21.08 -10.05
C LYS A 135 8.51 19.96 -9.13
N GLN A 136 7.19 19.78 -8.90
CA GLN A 136 6.68 18.77 -7.96
C GLN A 136 5.68 17.82 -8.61
N SER A 137 5.97 16.51 -8.52
CA SER A 137 5.08 15.44 -8.95
C SER A 137 4.07 15.10 -7.84
N VAL A 138 2.94 14.44 -8.20
CA VAL A 138 1.97 13.89 -7.25
C VAL A 138 2.67 12.99 -6.24
N ALA A 139 3.60 12.15 -6.71
CA ALA A 139 4.40 11.28 -5.86
C ALA A 139 5.23 12.04 -4.83
N ALA A 140 5.84 13.17 -5.20
CA ALA A 140 6.61 14.00 -4.27
C ALA A 140 5.70 14.66 -3.22
N SER A 141 4.49 15.05 -3.60
CA SER A 141 3.51 15.61 -2.66
C SER A 141 3.00 14.58 -1.67
N VAL A 142 2.66 13.37 -2.14
CA VAL A 142 2.28 12.24 -1.26
C VAL A 142 3.43 11.88 -0.33
N TRP A 143 4.67 11.87 -0.85
CA TRP A 143 5.86 11.61 -0.04
C TRP A 143 6.05 12.65 1.07
N ASN A 144 5.91 13.93 0.74
CA ASN A 144 6.02 15.01 1.73
C ASN A 144 4.91 14.96 2.77
N THR A 145 3.70 14.54 2.40
CA THR A 145 2.57 14.36 3.31
C THR A 145 2.79 13.19 4.28
N LEU A 146 3.33 12.08 3.79
CA LEU A 146 3.52 10.86 4.60
C LEU A 146 4.80 10.88 5.45
N PHE A 147 5.88 11.52 4.96
CA PHE A 147 7.21 11.44 5.55
C PHE A 147 7.87 12.79 5.82
N GLY A 148 7.28 13.89 5.38
CA GLY A 148 7.76 15.24 5.67
C GLY A 148 7.60 15.55 7.16
N SER A 149 8.66 16.09 7.80
CA SER A 149 8.53 16.62 9.16
C SER A 149 7.49 17.74 9.13
N ARG A 150 6.63 17.80 10.16
CA ARG A 150 5.64 18.86 10.41
C ARG A 150 6.34 20.21 10.57
N SER A 151 6.85 20.77 9.51
CA SER A 151 7.25 22.16 9.45
C SER A 151 6.29 22.87 8.53
N ALA A 152 5.57 23.77 9.14
CA ALA A 152 4.63 24.76 8.65
C ALA A 152 4.74 25.14 7.16
N THR A 153 3.55 25.25 6.56
CA THR A 153 3.21 26.27 5.55
C THR A 153 4.20 26.42 4.41
N ASN A 154 4.17 25.48 3.49
CA ASN A 154 4.43 25.77 2.10
C ASN A 154 3.38 25.02 1.27
N SER A 155 2.27 25.70 1.00
CA SER A 155 1.31 25.35 -0.03
C SER A 155 2.03 25.32 -1.38
N HIS A 156 2.67 24.20 -1.70
CA HIS A 156 3.27 24.02 -3.02
C HIS A 156 2.16 23.72 -4.02
N ARG A 157 1.87 24.70 -4.86
CA ARG A 157 0.97 24.66 -6.00
C ARG A 157 1.30 23.45 -6.88
N LEU A 158 0.52 22.41 -6.75
CA LEU A 158 0.51 21.31 -7.71
C LEU A 158 -0.28 21.77 -8.93
N ALA A 159 0.41 21.82 -10.07
CA ALA A 159 -0.23 22.15 -11.33
C ALA A 159 -1.36 21.15 -11.64
N ALA A 160 -2.45 21.66 -12.19
CA ALA A 160 -3.66 20.90 -12.48
C ALA A 160 -3.39 19.81 -13.48
N MET A 161 -3.82 18.67 -13.12
CA MET A 161 -3.94 17.55 -14.03
C MET A 161 -5.39 17.43 -14.47
N ALA A 162 -5.66 17.87 -15.68
CA ALA A 162 -6.88 17.48 -16.36
C ALA A 162 -6.57 16.12 -17.01
N LEU A 163 -6.99 15.05 -16.40
CA LEU A 163 -7.04 13.77 -17.05
C LEU A 163 -8.33 13.72 -17.89
N ASP A 164 -8.28 13.82 -19.20
CA ASP A 164 -9.26 13.22 -20.08
C ASP A 164 -8.92 11.72 -20.21
N GLY A 165 -8.63 11.05 -19.09
CA GLY A 165 -8.09 9.71 -19.08
C GLY A 165 -9.17 8.66 -19.12
N ASP A 166 -8.98 7.72 -20.00
CA ASP A 166 -9.63 6.42 -19.97
C ASP A 166 -9.55 5.84 -18.54
N PRO A 167 -10.67 5.55 -17.83
CA PRO A 167 -10.67 4.97 -16.49
C PRO A 167 -9.81 3.71 -16.37
N ASP A 168 -9.62 2.97 -17.46
CA ASP A 168 -8.75 1.80 -17.52
C ASP A 168 -7.28 2.14 -17.29
N ILE A 169 -6.85 3.35 -17.63
CA ILE A 169 -5.49 3.82 -17.39
C ILE A 169 -5.23 3.98 -15.89
N VAL A 170 -6.17 4.62 -15.18
CA VAL A 170 -6.13 4.76 -13.72
C VAL A 170 -6.15 3.39 -13.06
N THR A 171 -7.07 2.52 -13.48
CA THR A 171 -7.17 1.14 -12.97
C THR A 171 -5.85 0.38 -13.14
N ARG A 172 -5.20 0.49 -14.30
CA ARG A 172 -3.87 -0.14 -14.53
C ARG A 172 -2.79 0.44 -13.64
N ALA A 173 -2.82 1.75 -13.35
CA ALA A 173 -1.87 2.38 -12.44
C ALA A 173 -2.04 1.87 -11.00
N LEU A 174 -3.28 1.77 -10.50
CA LEU A 174 -3.60 1.19 -9.19
C LEU A 174 -3.07 -0.25 -9.09
N ILE A 175 -3.35 -1.09 -10.09
CA ILE A 175 -2.88 -2.48 -10.13
C ILE A 175 -1.34 -2.55 -10.13
N LYS A 176 -0.67 -1.69 -10.91
CA LYS A 176 0.80 -1.62 -10.94
C LYS A 176 1.39 -1.19 -9.60
N GLY A 177 0.78 -0.21 -8.92
CA GLY A 177 1.19 0.24 -7.60
C GLY A 177 1.12 -0.87 -6.55
N PHE A 178 0.00 -1.59 -6.49
CA PHE A 178 -0.19 -2.74 -5.61
C PHE A 178 0.84 -3.85 -5.88
N ARG A 179 0.94 -4.28 -7.13
CA ARG A 179 1.90 -5.33 -7.54
C ARG A 179 3.35 -4.91 -7.35
N GLY A 180 3.66 -3.64 -7.58
CA GLY A 180 5.00 -3.09 -7.42
C GLY A 180 5.47 -3.16 -5.98
N LEU A 181 4.60 -2.77 -5.03
CA LEU A 181 4.92 -2.83 -3.61
C LEU A 181 5.02 -4.28 -3.11
N ASP A 182 4.11 -5.18 -3.49
CA ASP A 182 4.22 -6.59 -3.12
C ASP A 182 5.51 -7.22 -3.66
N LYS A 183 5.86 -6.92 -4.90
CA LYS A 183 7.14 -7.37 -5.49
C LYS A 183 8.35 -6.86 -4.72
N GLU A 184 8.34 -5.61 -4.25
CA GLU A 184 9.41 -5.07 -3.40
C GLU A 184 9.51 -5.84 -2.08
N ILE A 185 8.36 -6.04 -1.40
CA ILE A 185 8.29 -6.78 -0.14
C ILE A 185 8.87 -8.20 -0.30
N ILE A 186 8.41 -8.93 -1.33
CA ILE A 186 8.80 -10.33 -1.56
C ILE A 186 10.26 -10.47 -2.03
N ASN A 187 10.78 -9.50 -2.79
CA ASN A 187 12.14 -9.56 -3.32
C ASN A 187 13.20 -9.10 -2.33
N THR A 188 12.86 -8.28 -1.34
CA THR A 188 13.83 -7.79 -0.34
C THR A 188 14.60 -8.93 0.33
N PRO A 189 13.98 -10.00 0.85
CA PRO A 189 14.73 -11.13 1.42
C PRO A 189 15.60 -11.88 0.41
N LEU A 190 15.18 -11.95 -0.86
CA LEU A 190 15.95 -12.62 -1.92
C LEU A 190 17.25 -11.88 -2.25
N GLU A 191 17.18 -10.55 -2.30
CA GLU A 191 18.38 -9.73 -2.49
C GLU A 191 19.30 -9.79 -1.27
N LEU A 192 18.75 -9.82 -0.05
CA LEU A 192 19.54 -10.03 1.17
C LEU A 192 20.23 -11.39 1.17
N LEU A 193 19.53 -12.45 0.78
CA LEU A 193 20.08 -13.81 0.67
C LEU A 193 21.24 -13.85 -0.31
N LYS A 194 21.07 -13.27 -1.48
CA LYS A 194 22.13 -13.18 -2.50
C LYS A 194 23.37 -12.49 -1.97
N GLN A 195 23.22 -11.38 -1.24
CA GLN A 195 24.33 -10.66 -0.64
C GLN A 195 25.02 -11.47 0.45
N TYR A 196 24.25 -12.15 1.29
CA TYR A 196 24.76 -13.05 2.32
C TYR A 196 25.61 -14.16 1.71
N GLU A 197 25.13 -14.82 0.66
CA GLU A 197 25.88 -15.89 -0.04
C GLU A 197 27.15 -15.39 -0.71
N LEU A 198 27.14 -14.20 -1.31
CA LEU A 198 28.34 -13.58 -1.85
C LEU A 198 29.38 -13.26 -0.77
N SER A 199 28.93 -12.84 0.41
CA SER A 199 29.81 -12.61 1.56
C SER A 199 30.50 -13.89 2.03
N LEU A 200 29.76 -14.99 2.15
CA LEU A 200 30.30 -16.31 2.51
C LEU A 200 31.34 -16.80 1.47
N ALA A 201 31.05 -16.64 0.19
CA ALA A 201 31.94 -17.03 -0.90
C ALA A 201 33.25 -16.22 -0.89
N SER A 202 33.20 -14.94 -0.51
CA SER A 202 34.38 -14.08 -0.38
C SER A 202 35.26 -14.46 0.81
N VAL A 203 34.66 -14.85 1.95
CA VAL A 203 35.38 -15.35 3.12
C VAL A 203 36.08 -16.68 2.80
N SER A 204 35.40 -17.59 2.13
CA SER A 204 35.98 -18.86 1.70
C SER A 204 37.19 -18.70 0.78
N LYS A 205 37.15 -17.71 -0.14
CA LYS A 205 38.29 -17.37 -1.01
C LYS A 205 39.46 -16.71 -0.28
N LYS A 206 39.21 -15.96 0.79
CA LYS A 206 40.27 -15.33 1.61
C LYS A 206 41.04 -16.32 2.46
N HIS A 207 40.42 -17.43 2.86
CA HIS A 207 41.14 -18.51 3.56
C HIS A 207 42.08 -19.29 2.61
N SER A 208 41.93 -19.14 1.30
CA SER A 208 42.80 -19.74 0.27
C SER A 208 43.83 -18.78 -0.35
N ALA A 209 43.75 -17.48 -0.08
CA ALA A 209 44.72 -16.47 -0.58
C ALA A 209 44.82 -15.36 0.47
N GLY A 210 45.99 -15.20 1.06
CA GLY A 210 46.24 -14.12 2.02
C GLY A 210 46.02 -12.74 1.40
N ASP A 211 45.51 -11.86 2.24
CA ASP A 211 45.41 -10.40 2.16
C ASP A 211 44.55 -9.74 1.06
N ASP A 212 43.72 -8.90 1.57
CA ASP A 212 43.26 -7.55 1.20
C ASP A 212 41.71 -7.40 1.23
N ALA A 213 41.30 -6.60 2.23
CA ALA A 213 39.89 -6.24 2.45
C ALA A 213 39.52 -5.05 1.54
N HIS A 214 38.74 -5.29 0.49
CA HIS A 214 37.99 -4.24 -0.19
C HIS A 214 36.48 -4.41 -0.05
N SER A 215 35.90 -3.36 0.40
CA SER A 215 34.56 -2.97 0.83
C SER A 215 33.41 -3.45 -0.07
N LEU A 216 32.40 -4.08 0.55
CA LEU A 216 31.08 -4.44 -0.04
C LEU A 216 30.08 -3.26 0.02
N SER A 217 30.55 -2.02 0.04
CA SER A 217 29.68 -0.85 0.31
C SER A 217 28.80 -0.36 -0.85
N SER A 218 28.87 -0.99 -2.05
CA SER A 218 28.21 -0.43 -3.23
C SER A 218 26.80 -0.95 -3.56
N LEU A 219 26.29 -1.97 -2.85
CA LEU A 219 25.05 -2.66 -3.23
C LEU A 219 23.79 -2.23 -2.47
N ALA A 220 23.92 -1.44 -1.40
CA ALA A 220 22.77 -0.90 -0.67
C ALA A 220 21.96 0.15 -1.47
N HIS A 221 22.46 0.57 -2.62
CA HIS A 221 21.88 1.62 -3.45
C HIS A 221 20.76 1.18 -4.40
N SER A 222 20.55 -0.14 -4.58
CA SER A 222 19.59 -0.64 -5.58
C SER A 222 18.19 -0.97 -5.03
N ILE A 223 17.99 -0.97 -3.72
CA ILE A 223 16.73 -1.39 -3.08
C ILE A 223 15.75 -0.21 -2.92
N TRP A 224 16.21 1.03 -3.17
CA TRP A 224 15.38 2.23 -3.07
C TRP A 224 15.27 2.91 -4.43
N PRO A 225 14.05 3.24 -4.92
CA PRO A 225 13.93 4.01 -6.15
C PRO A 225 14.73 5.31 -5.99
N SER A 226 15.64 5.57 -6.89
CA SER A 226 16.56 6.74 -6.86
C SER A 226 15.85 8.10 -6.82
N SER A 227 14.52 8.11 -7.06
CA SER A 227 13.66 9.28 -7.01
C SER A 227 13.14 9.65 -5.61
N LEU A 228 13.35 8.81 -4.60
CA LEU A 228 12.79 8.96 -3.26
C LEU A 228 13.91 9.11 -2.21
N GLY A 229 14.72 10.13 -2.27
CA GLY A 229 15.72 10.56 -1.28
C GLY A 229 16.29 9.44 -0.39
N GLN A 230 17.54 9.03 -0.63
CA GLN A 230 18.20 7.94 0.09
C GLN A 230 18.43 8.25 1.57
N PRO A 231 18.23 7.28 2.50
CA PRO A 231 18.82 7.39 3.83
C PRO A 231 20.36 7.34 3.71
N LYS A 232 21.01 8.36 4.24
CA LYS A 232 22.46 8.47 4.24
C LYS A 232 23.07 7.35 5.09
N ASN A 233 23.90 6.50 4.47
CA ASN A 233 24.87 5.60 5.07
C ASN A 233 24.36 4.50 6.02
N THR A 234 24.00 3.35 5.46
CA THR A 234 24.22 2.08 6.15
C THR A 234 24.92 1.11 5.20
N SER A 235 26.18 0.85 5.46
CA SER A 235 26.97 -0.15 4.74
C SER A 235 26.52 -1.54 5.20
N PHE A 236 26.19 -2.42 4.26
CA PHE A 236 25.72 -3.79 4.50
C PHE A 236 26.75 -4.69 5.22
N SER A 237 28.00 -4.30 5.28
CA SER A 237 29.06 -5.01 6.01
C SER A 237 28.89 -4.99 7.52
N THR A 238 27.90 -4.25 8.06
CA THR A 238 27.64 -4.08 9.50
C THR A 238 26.23 -4.45 9.93
N MET A 239 25.41 -5.04 9.04
CA MET A 239 24.06 -5.49 9.42
C MET A 239 24.17 -6.64 10.40
N SER A 240 23.66 -6.47 11.61
CA SER A 240 23.55 -7.56 12.57
C SER A 240 22.52 -8.59 12.07
N GLN A 241 22.67 -9.85 12.49
CA GLN A 241 21.68 -10.89 12.16
C GLN A 241 20.27 -10.49 12.59
N GLY A 242 20.12 -9.75 13.70
CA GLY A 242 18.84 -9.18 14.13
C GLY A 242 18.24 -8.19 13.13
N SER A 243 19.05 -7.28 12.59
CA SER A 243 18.56 -6.30 11.58
C SER A 243 18.19 -6.97 10.26
N ALA A 244 18.91 -8.02 9.87
CA ALA A 244 18.55 -8.81 8.68
C ALA A 244 17.21 -9.54 8.89
N PHE A 245 17.01 -10.13 10.07
CA PHE A 245 15.76 -10.76 10.47
C PHE A 245 14.57 -9.77 10.40
N GLU A 246 14.68 -8.60 11.02
CA GLU A 246 13.64 -7.57 10.98
C GLU A 246 13.29 -7.15 9.55
N SER A 247 14.30 -7.12 8.65
CA SER A 247 14.09 -6.72 7.25
C SER A 247 13.31 -7.73 6.41
N ILE A 248 13.25 -9.01 6.83
CA ILE A 248 12.50 -10.06 6.13
C ILE A 248 11.08 -10.25 6.67
N LEU A 249 10.78 -9.75 7.87
CA LEU A 249 9.48 -9.92 8.51
C LEU A 249 8.29 -9.46 7.67
N PRO A 250 8.37 -8.33 6.93
CA PRO A 250 7.28 -7.91 6.04
C PRO A 250 6.98 -8.89 4.89
N ALA A 251 7.94 -9.71 4.49
CA ALA A 251 7.69 -10.74 3.48
C ALA A 251 7.09 -12.02 4.08
N ILE A 252 7.43 -12.32 5.35
CA ILE A 252 6.97 -13.53 6.06
C ILE A 252 5.54 -13.37 6.58
N SER A 253 5.21 -12.21 7.16
CA SER A 253 3.83 -11.84 7.52
C SER A 253 3.02 -11.52 6.26
N GLY A 254 1.72 -11.39 6.41
CA GLY A 254 0.82 -11.04 5.32
C GLY A 254 -0.09 -9.87 5.66
N SER A 255 -0.71 -9.29 4.65
CA SER A 255 -1.78 -8.31 4.83
C SER A 255 -2.71 -8.27 3.63
N CYS A 256 -4.02 -8.25 3.87
CA CYS A 256 -4.96 -7.72 2.93
C CYS A 256 -4.77 -6.21 2.79
N ALA A 257 -5.25 -5.62 1.70
CA ALA A 257 -5.33 -4.18 1.54
C ALA A 257 -6.50 -3.80 0.66
N LEU A 258 -7.22 -2.77 1.09
CA LEU A 258 -8.26 -2.11 0.31
C LEU A 258 -7.95 -0.62 0.26
N MET A 259 -8.03 -0.04 -0.93
CA MET A 259 -7.84 1.39 -1.16
C MET A 259 -9.07 1.94 -1.88
N VAL A 260 -9.60 3.04 -1.37
CA VAL A 260 -10.51 3.92 -2.09
C VAL A 260 -9.71 5.13 -2.56
N TYR A 261 -9.73 5.37 -3.87
CA TYR A 261 -9.14 6.54 -4.50
C TYR A 261 -10.25 7.41 -5.10
N VAL A 262 -10.32 8.67 -4.72
CA VAL A 262 -11.28 9.65 -5.22
C VAL A 262 -10.56 10.74 -5.99
N ASP A 263 -10.90 10.93 -7.25
CA ASP A 263 -10.51 12.09 -8.05
C ASP A 263 -11.66 13.13 -8.02
N SER A 264 -11.47 14.16 -7.22
CA SER A 264 -12.51 15.18 -7.03
C SER A 264 -12.76 16.03 -8.26
N ALA A 265 -11.77 16.18 -9.16
CA ALA A 265 -11.94 16.96 -10.40
C ALA A 265 -12.85 16.25 -11.40
N ARG A 266 -12.85 14.91 -11.38
CA ARG A 266 -13.59 14.08 -12.32
C ARG A 266 -14.87 13.51 -11.76
N HIS A 267 -15.02 13.57 -10.47
CA HIS A 267 -16.08 12.87 -9.74
C HIS A 267 -15.99 11.35 -9.88
N ASP A 268 -14.75 10.84 -9.99
CA ASP A 268 -14.49 9.42 -10.10
C ASP A 268 -14.07 8.82 -8.76
N LEU A 269 -14.57 7.62 -8.47
CA LEU A 269 -14.18 6.80 -7.33
C LEU A 269 -13.71 5.44 -7.83
N TYR A 270 -12.53 5.04 -7.39
CA TYR A 270 -11.93 3.75 -7.68
C TYR A 270 -11.73 2.96 -6.39
N VAL A 271 -12.01 1.67 -6.45
CA VAL A 271 -11.74 0.74 -5.36
C VAL A 271 -10.76 -0.32 -5.82
N ALA A 272 -9.60 -0.39 -5.16
CA ALA A 272 -8.62 -1.44 -5.37
C ALA A 272 -8.57 -2.34 -4.13
N SER A 273 -8.77 -3.64 -4.32
CA SER A 273 -8.80 -4.63 -3.23
C SER A 273 -7.84 -5.79 -3.51
N THR A 274 -7.15 -6.22 -2.46
CA THR A 274 -6.35 -7.46 -2.40
C THR A 274 -6.66 -8.12 -1.07
N GLY A 275 -7.34 -9.27 -1.10
CA GLY A 275 -7.78 -10.01 0.09
C GLY A 275 -9.29 -9.91 0.33
N ASP A 276 -9.71 -9.87 1.57
CA ASP A 276 -11.10 -9.99 2.01
C ASP A 276 -11.62 -8.77 2.80
N SER A 277 -10.88 -7.67 2.81
CA SER A 277 -11.41 -6.37 3.22
C SER A 277 -12.46 -5.89 2.22
N ARG A 278 -13.52 -5.21 2.70
CA ARG A 278 -14.69 -4.87 1.87
C ARG A 278 -14.98 -3.38 1.85
N ALA A 279 -15.28 -2.87 0.65
CA ALA A 279 -15.84 -1.54 0.43
C ALA A 279 -17.33 -1.65 0.10
N VAL A 280 -18.12 -0.79 0.73
CA VAL A 280 -19.57 -0.69 0.51
C VAL A 280 -19.92 0.79 0.37
N ALA A 281 -20.73 1.13 -0.64
CA ALA A 281 -21.30 2.46 -0.81
C ALA A 281 -22.75 2.50 -0.37
N GLY A 282 -23.15 3.62 0.24
CA GLY A 282 -24.53 3.92 0.56
C GLY A 282 -24.97 5.18 -0.17
N TYR A 283 -26.11 5.13 -0.83
CA TYR A 283 -26.74 6.26 -1.54
C TYR A 283 -28.06 6.59 -0.89
N TRP A 284 -28.31 7.87 -0.67
CA TRP A 284 -29.65 8.30 -0.26
C TRP A 284 -30.52 8.47 -1.51
N ASP A 285 -31.54 7.64 -1.67
CA ASP A 285 -32.55 7.81 -2.70
C ASP A 285 -33.63 8.78 -2.21
N GLU A 286 -33.59 10.01 -2.72
CA GLU A 286 -34.56 11.06 -2.36
C GLU A 286 -36.00 10.69 -2.75
N ARG A 287 -36.21 9.92 -3.82
CA ARG A 287 -37.52 9.52 -4.29
C ARG A 287 -38.14 8.43 -3.43
N ALA A 288 -37.30 7.46 -3.04
CA ALA A 288 -37.73 6.35 -2.19
C ALA A 288 -37.65 6.70 -0.68
N GLY A 289 -36.97 7.79 -0.31
CA GLY A 289 -36.76 8.19 1.08
C GLY A 289 -35.98 7.16 1.90
N ARG A 290 -35.03 6.45 1.28
CA ARG A 290 -34.27 5.38 1.93
C ARG A 290 -32.83 5.33 1.44
N TRP A 291 -31.99 4.71 2.26
CA TRP A 291 -30.64 4.34 1.85
C TRP A 291 -30.64 3.11 0.94
N GLU A 292 -29.92 3.20 -0.15
CA GLU A 292 -29.56 2.08 -1.00
C GLU A 292 -28.09 1.73 -0.78
N VAL A 293 -27.74 0.44 -0.83
CA VAL A 293 -26.42 -0.07 -0.48
C VAL A 293 -25.87 -0.91 -1.61
N GLU A 294 -24.62 -0.64 -2.01
CA GLU A 294 -23.91 -1.37 -3.04
C GLU A 294 -22.54 -1.83 -2.54
N ALA A 295 -22.19 -3.10 -2.79
CA ALA A 295 -20.86 -3.61 -2.52
C ALA A 295 -19.92 -3.20 -3.68
N LEU A 296 -18.88 -2.43 -3.37
CA LEU A 296 -17.89 -1.95 -4.35
C LEU A 296 -16.70 -2.89 -4.51
N SER A 297 -16.57 -3.91 -3.68
CA SER A 297 -15.53 -4.94 -3.77
C SER A 297 -16.10 -6.32 -3.50
N VAL A 298 -15.36 -7.34 -3.91
CA VAL A 298 -15.70 -8.76 -3.68
C VAL A 298 -14.56 -9.42 -2.91
N ASP A 299 -14.90 -10.10 -1.83
CA ASP A 299 -13.94 -10.80 -0.99
C ASP A 299 -13.18 -11.89 -1.78
N GLN A 300 -11.87 -11.85 -1.69
CA GLN A 300 -10.98 -12.76 -2.39
C GLN A 300 -10.53 -13.86 -1.43
N THR A 301 -11.43 -14.82 -1.19
CA THR A 301 -11.19 -15.96 -0.30
C THR A 301 -11.35 -17.29 -1.03
N GLY A 302 -10.88 -18.38 -0.41
CA GLY A 302 -11.12 -19.74 -0.92
C GLY A 302 -12.59 -20.18 -0.89
N ARG A 303 -13.52 -19.34 -0.45
CA ARG A 303 -14.98 -19.53 -0.53
C ARG A 303 -15.57 -18.85 -1.77
N ASN A 304 -14.83 -17.97 -2.42
CA ASN A 304 -15.23 -17.33 -3.66
C ASN A 304 -14.97 -18.27 -4.85
N PRO A 305 -16.03 -18.76 -5.55
CA PRO A 305 -15.84 -19.72 -6.64
C PRO A 305 -14.98 -19.19 -7.80
N ALA A 306 -14.94 -17.88 -8.01
CA ALA A 306 -14.11 -17.27 -9.06
C ALA A 306 -12.62 -17.37 -8.70
N GLU A 307 -12.28 -17.10 -7.44
CA GLU A 307 -10.91 -17.23 -6.93
C GLU A 307 -10.45 -18.68 -6.90
N VAL A 308 -11.31 -19.59 -6.47
CA VAL A 308 -11.03 -21.04 -6.51
C VAL A 308 -10.66 -21.49 -7.93
N ARG A 309 -11.52 -21.13 -8.92
CA ARG A 309 -11.25 -21.47 -10.34
C ARG A 309 -9.98 -20.82 -10.87
N ARG A 310 -9.68 -19.57 -10.45
CA ARG A 310 -8.46 -18.88 -10.85
C ARG A 310 -7.23 -19.65 -10.37
N ILE A 311 -7.14 -19.93 -9.08
CA ILE A 311 -6.00 -20.63 -8.47
C ILE A 311 -5.85 -22.03 -9.08
N GLN A 312 -6.94 -22.78 -9.19
CA GLN A 312 -6.88 -24.13 -9.76
C GLN A 312 -6.34 -24.15 -11.20
N ARG A 313 -6.61 -23.10 -12.00
CA ARG A 313 -6.08 -23.00 -13.37
C ARG A 313 -4.58 -22.64 -13.43
N GLU A 314 -4.04 -22.07 -12.36
CA GLU A 314 -2.62 -21.71 -12.24
C GLU A 314 -1.74 -22.90 -11.81
N HIS A 315 -2.37 -24.05 -11.45
CA HIS A 315 -1.70 -25.26 -10.98
C HIS A 315 -1.90 -26.45 -11.93
N PRO A 316 -0.95 -27.41 -11.94
CA PRO A 316 -1.10 -28.67 -12.67
C PRO A 316 -2.38 -29.42 -12.25
N PRO A 317 -3.01 -30.21 -13.14
CA PRO A 317 -4.27 -30.90 -12.86
C PRO A 317 -4.24 -31.79 -11.62
N GLU A 318 -3.08 -32.39 -11.32
CA GLU A 318 -2.86 -33.25 -10.15
C GLU A 318 -2.83 -32.47 -8.82
N GLU A 319 -2.43 -31.17 -8.83
CA GLU A 319 -2.36 -30.32 -7.66
C GLU A 319 -3.64 -29.49 -7.46
N ALA A 320 -4.31 -29.14 -8.56
CA ALA A 320 -5.47 -28.24 -8.57
C ALA A 320 -6.57 -28.60 -7.54
N PRO A 321 -6.91 -29.88 -7.28
CA PRO A 321 -7.92 -30.23 -6.27
C PRO A 321 -7.49 -29.92 -4.82
N TYR A 322 -6.18 -29.78 -4.57
CA TYR A 322 -5.64 -29.66 -3.22
C TYR A 322 -5.21 -28.24 -2.86
N VAL A 323 -5.18 -27.31 -3.82
CA VAL A 323 -4.73 -25.93 -3.58
C VAL A 323 -5.68 -25.13 -2.69
N ILE A 324 -6.97 -25.45 -2.70
CA ILE A 324 -7.95 -24.89 -1.77
C ILE A 324 -8.56 -26.02 -0.95
N GLN A 325 -8.38 -25.96 0.34
CA GLN A 325 -8.90 -26.94 1.29
C GLN A 325 -9.72 -26.22 2.38
N ARG A 326 -10.97 -26.63 2.58
CA ARG A 326 -11.88 -26.06 3.59
C ARG A 326 -12.06 -24.54 3.43
N GLY A 327 -12.00 -24.03 2.20
CA GLY A 327 -12.13 -22.62 1.90
C GLY A 327 -10.87 -21.78 2.16
N ARG A 328 -9.70 -22.42 2.34
CA ARG A 328 -8.40 -21.77 2.58
C ARG A 328 -7.34 -22.27 1.62
N VAL A 329 -6.41 -21.42 1.28
CA VAL A 329 -5.22 -21.80 0.48
C VAL A 329 -4.41 -22.79 1.28
N LEU A 330 -4.22 -24.00 0.72
CA LEU A 330 -3.55 -25.14 1.36
C LEU A 330 -4.06 -25.45 2.78
N GLY A 331 -5.34 -25.13 3.06
CA GLY A 331 -5.96 -25.31 4.37
C GLY A 331 -5.54 -24.33 5.46
N GLY A 332 -4.68 -23.35 5.16
CA GLY A 332 -4.13 -22.39 6.12
C GLY A 332 -4.64 -20.98 5.93
N LEU A 333 -4.36 -20.34 4.81
CA LEU A 333 -4.59 -18.93 4.57
C LEU A 333 -6.01 -18.66 4.04
N GLU A 334 -6.76 -17.76 4.68
CA GLU A 334 -8.12 -17.40 4.25
C GLU A 334 -8.13 -16.57 2.96
N PRO A 335 -7.42 -15.42 2.86
CA PRO A 335 -7.39 -14.66 1.64
C PRO A 335 -6.63 -15.40 0.53
N THR A 336 -7.14 -15.33 -0.71
CA THR A 336 -6.52 -15.92 -1.90
C THR A 336 -5.56 -14.95 -2.59
N ARG A 337 -5.52 -13.71 -2.13
CA ARG A 337 -4.59 -12.65 -2.53
C ARG A 337 -4.21 -11.85 -1.30
N ALA A 338 -2.91 -11.60 -1.13
CA ALA A 338 -2.37 -10.82 -0.03
C ALA A 338 -1.05 -10.19 -0.44
N PHE A 339 -0.64 -9.15 0.27
CA PHE A 339 0.73 -8.67 0.31
C PHE A 339 1.55 -9.54 1.27
N GLY A 340 2.85 -9.68 1.03
CA GLY A 340 3.70 -10.53 1.85
C GLY A 340 3.40 -12.00 1.62
N ASP A 341 3.17 -12.76 2.68
CA ASP A 341 2.81 -14.18 2.60
C ASP A 341 3.77 -15.00 1.72
N SER A 342 5.06 -14.72 1.82
CA SER A 342 6.08 -15.29 0.95
C SER A 342 6.12 -16.81 0.96
N ARG A 343 5.64 -17.43 2.05
CA ARG A 343 5.45 -18.87 2.17
C ARG A 343 4.61 -19.46 1.03
N TYR A 344 3.65 -18.70 0.52
CA TYR A 344 2.76 -19.11 -0.57
C TYR A 344 3.25 -18.64 -1.96
N LYS A 345 4.37 -17.89 -2.01
CA LYS A 345 4.88 -17.27 -3.24
C LYS A 345 6.29 -17.74 -3.62
N TRP A 346 7.08 -18.21 -2.65
CA TRP A 346 8.42 -18.75 -2.89
C TRP A 346 8.38 -20.29 -3.02
N ASP A 347 9.25 -20.82 -3.87
CA ASP A 347 9.51 -22.25 -3.91
C ASP A 347 10.16 -22.74 -2.58
N ARG A 348 10.02 -24.04 -2.32
CA ARG A 348 10.50 -24.65 -1.06
C ARG A 348 11.99 -24.45 -0.82
N ARG A 349 12.80 -24.50 -1.88
CA ARG A 349 14.26 -24.34 -1.78
C ARG A 349 14.61 -22.91 -1.34
N THR A 350 13.94 -21.91 -1.91
CA THR A 350 14.10 -20.52 -1.53
C THR A 350 13.70 -20.28 -0.07
N GLN A 351 12.56 -20.82 0.36
CA GLN A 351 12.11 -20.72 1.75
C GLN A 351 13.14 -21.32 2.71
N GLN A 352 13.67 -22.50 2.40
CA GLN A 352 14.69 -23.15 3.24
C GLN A 352 15.96 -22.30 3.33
N ARG A 353 16.48 -21.77 2.23
CA ARG A 353 17.69 -20.92 2.23
C ARG A 353 17.52 -19.64 3.03
N ILE A 354 16.35 -18.99 2.92
CA ILE A 354 16.02 -17.80 3.72
C ILE A 354 15.97 -18.16 5.21
N ALA A 355 15.35 -19.30 5.55
CA ALA A 355 15.26 -19.75 6.92
C ALA A 355 16.66 -20.03 7.53
N GLU A 356 17.50 -20.78 6.80
CA GLU A 356 18.87 -21.11 7.24
C GLU A 356 19.75 -19.84 7.39
N ALA A 357 19.55 -18.83 6.53
CA ALA A 357 20.35 -17.61 6.56
C ALA A 357 19.93 -16.61 7.66
N PHE A 358 18.64 -16.47 7.92
CA PHE A 358 18.12 -15.33 8.66
C PHE A 358 17.21 -15.66 9.83
N LEU A 359 16.57 -16.84 9.87
CA LEU A 359 15.69 -17.17 10.98
C LEU A 359 16.50 -17.69 12.18
N PRO A 360 16.18 -17.25 13.41
CA PRO A 360 16.78 -17.84 14.62
C PRO A 360 16.42 -19.32 14.76
N ASP A 361 17.33 -20.14 15.29
CA ASP A 361 17.15 -21.59 15.52
C ASP A 361 15.86 -21.97 16.27
N LYS A 362 15.28 -21.03 17.00
CA LYS A 362 14.05 -21.21 17.77
C LYS A 362 12.77 -20.84 17.02
N TYR A 363 12.87 -20.36 15.78
CA TYR A 363 11.67 -20.07 14.99
C TYR A 363 11.11 -21.40 14.46
N PRO A 364 9.92 -21.82 14.91
CA PRO A 364 9.37 -23.08 14.41
C PRO A 364 9.04 -22.89 12.94
N VAL A 365 9.96 -23.39 12.11
CA VAL A 365 9.72 -23.47 10.68
C VAL A 365 8.74 -24.63 10.49
N SER A 366 7.46 -24.34 10.60
CA SER A 366 6.39 -25.31 10.30
C SER A 366 6.31 -25.50 8.79
N TYR A 367 7.39 -26.05 8.21
CA TYR A 367 7.45 -26.41 6.77
C TYR A 367 6.97 -27.83 6.50
N THR A 368 6.29 -28.46 7.44
CA THR A 368 6.03 -29.90 7.36
C THR A 368 4.84 -30.29 6.49
N HIS A 369 4.15 -29.37 5.82
CA HIS A 369 2.99 -29.73 4.99
C HIS A 369 2.94 -28.88 3.70
N LEU A 370 3.82 -29.17 2.77
CA LEU A 370 3.61 -28.98 1.33
C LEU A 370 4.30 -30.11 0.59
#